data_f466516a3215fb7b4629c0aaaaf8f600
#
_entry.id   f466516a3215fb7b4629c0aaaaf8f600
#
_cell.length_a   1.000
_cell.length_b   1.000
_cell.length_c   1.000
_cell.angle_alpha   90.00
_cell.angle_beta   90.00
_cell.angle_gamma   90.00
#
_symmetry.space_group_name_H-M   'P 1'
#
loop_
_entity.id
_entity.type
_entity.pdbx_description
1 polymer ?
#
loop_
_entity_poly.entity_id
_entity_poly.type
_entity_poly.pdbx_seq_one_letter_code
_entity_poly.pdbx_strand_id
1 'polypeptide(L)'
;MKTISRIAYSNDKKNKTRSILIMMSICLTTMLLVIISTVGNGMIRLQKSQAAGSYGSNYGLFVAADGTQLKEVERRAEISDIGIMCTEGILKGNENGGFVSADETVRKMLPYNQEYVLKEGTYPEKAQEIAAGRAFFDAVGYHDVKVGDTVTLEYRSGMQSEYAPVEFTVSGILYDRDEYTIEASYVVFGSQDFYNERVAEGDRQYNIYFTLSDSANVSMNNVAPVIKEIADSCGIDQKNVIINDLYLQWVLQPSYETIAVCGVLILAIVLFSVVVIYNIFQVGITNKIQEYGKIKALGATKKQMKQLIFREGIFLTFFSIPVGLLFGFLIAKCGFNWLVEQGNLV
;
A
#
# COMPACT_ATOMS: atom_id res chain seq x y z
N MET A 1 6.80 4.20 51.58
CA MET A 1 6.26 4.14 50.19
C MET A 1 4.95 3.34 50.06
N LYS A 2 4.80 2.17 50.68
CA LYS A 2 3.57 1.35 50.67
C LYS A 2 2.32 2.04 51.23
N THR A 3 2.47 2.86 52.30
CA THR A 3 1.35 3.53 52.98
C THR A 3 0.66 4.59 52.11
N ILE A 4 1.41 5.43 51.40
CA ILE A 4 0.84 6.49 50.53
C ILE A 4 0.05 5.88 49.35
N SER A 5 0.55 4.78 48.76
CA SER A 5 -0.16 4.07 47.69
C SER A 5 -1.47 3.43 48.19
N ARG A 6 -1.48 2.92 49.43
CA ARG A 6 -2.67 2.31 50.06
C ARG A 6 -3.74 3.36 50.38
N ILE A 7 -3.31 4.55 50.80
CA ILE A 7 -4.20 5.70 51.04
C ILE A 7 -4.76 6.20 49.70
N ALA A 8 -3.95 6.32 48.66
CA ALA A 8 -4.40 6.72 47.31
C ALA A 8 -5.49 5.78 46.78
N TYR A 9 -5.27 4.46 46.82
CA TYR A 9 -6.24 3.45 46.40
C TYR A 9 -7.54 3.51 47.25
N SER A 10 -7.45 3.65 48.56
CA SER A 10 -8.61 3.77 49.45
C SER A 10 -9.43 5.02 49.17
N ASN A 11 -8.76 6.11 48.80
CA ASN A 11 -9.39 7.38 48.46
C ASN A 11 -10.14 7.34 47.14
N ASP A 12 -9.57 6.70 46.11
CA ASP A 12 -10.22 6.47 44.81
C ASP A 12 -11.47 5.59 44.95
N LYS A 13 -11.43 4.57 45.83
CA LYS A 13 -12.55 3.69 46.15
C LYS A 13 -13.69 4.41 46.87
N LYS A 14 -13.39 5.44 47.65
CA LYS A 14 -14.39 6.24 48.41
C LYS A 14 -15.09 7.26 47.49
N ASN A 15 -14.36 7.83 46.50
CA ASN A 15 -14.88 8.83 45.55
C ASN A 15 -15.15 8.23 44.16
N LYS A 16 -15.92 7.15 44.12
CA LYS A 16 -16.14 6.31 42.92
C LYS A 16 -16.57 7.11 41.65
N THR A 17 -17.55 7.99 41.81
CA THR A 17 -18.10 8.76 40.65
C THR A 17 -17.03 9.60 39.96
N ARG A 18 -16.19 10.30 40.76
CA ARG A 18 -15.10 11.11 40.19
C ARG A 18 -14.03 10.25 39.55
N SER A 19 -13.60 9.17 40.20
CA SER A 19 -12.60 8.26 39.66
C SER A 19 -13.06 7.61 38.39
N ILE A 20 -14.35 7.22 38.30
CA ILE A 20 -14.96 6.69 37.06
C ILE A 20 -14.97 7.75 35.96
N LEU A 21 -15.36 9.00 36.22
CA LEU A 21 -15.36 10.07 35.23
C LEU A 21 -13.95 10.36 34.67
N ILE A 22 -12.93 10.37 35.55
CA ILE A 22 -11.54 10.53 35.10
C ILE A 22 -11.09 9.33 34.27
N MET A 23 -11.40 8.10 34.71
CA MET A 23 -11.07 6.89 33.95
C MET A 23 -11.75 6.87 32.60
N MET A 24 -13.03 7.24 32.52
CA MET A 24 -13.76 7.35 31.24
C MET A 24 -13.17 8.42 30.32
N SER A 25 -12.78 9.57 30.86
CA SER A 25 -12.14 10.63 30.07
C SER A 25 -10.78 10.17 29.50
N ILE A 26 -9.95 9.52 30.29
CA ILE A 26 -8.65 8.98 29.84
C ILE A 26 -8.87 7.86 28.83
N CYS A 27 -9.83 6.95 29.09
CA CYS A 27 -10.18 5.87 28.18
C CYS A 27 -10.66 6.41 26.82
N LEU A 28 -11.56 7.40 26.82
CA LEU A 28 -12.07 8.03 25.61
C LEU A 28 -10.94 8.72 24.81
N THR A 29 -10.06 9.44 25.52
CA THR A 29 -8.91 10.11 24.89
C THR A 29 -7.98 9.10 24.21
N THR A 30 -7.60 8.05 24.93
CA THR A 30 -6.71 7.02 24.37
C THR A 30 -7.36 6.28 23.22
N MET A 31 -8.65 6.00 23.30
CA MET A 31 -9.44 5.41 22.21
C MET A 31 -9.42 6.29 20.96
N LEU A 32 -9.69 7.59 21.10
CA LEU A 32 -9.69 8.53 19.98
C LEU A 32 -8.31 8.68 19.35
N LEU A 33 -7.24 8.73 20.17
CA LEU A 33 -5.86 8.79 19.66
C LEU A 33 -5.51 7.55 18.82
N VAL A 34 -5.92 6.36 19.28
CA VAL A 34 -5.72 5.11 18.52
C VAL A 34 -6.49 5.13 17.20
N ILE A 35 -7.76 5.55 17.23
CA ILE A 35 -8.59 5.61 16.03
C ILE A 35 -7.95 6.56 14.99
N ILE A 36 -7.57 7.77 15.38
CA ILE A 36 -6.96 8.74 14.46
C ILE A 36 -5.64 8.21 13.90
N SER A 37 -4.78 7.62 14.74
CA SER A 37 -3.51 7.07 14.28
C SER A 37 -3.72 5.89 13.33
N THR A 38 -4.69 5.03 13.59
CA THR A 38 -5.01 3.87 12.73
C THR A 38 -5.61 4.31 11.41
N VAL A 39 -6.57 5.23 11.44
CA VAL A 39 -7.20 5.78 10.23
C VAL A 39 -6.18 6.55 9.39
N GLY A 40 -5.33 7.38 10.00
CA GLY A 40 -4.29 8.11 9.29
C GLY A 40 -3.30 7.18 8.57
N ASN A 41 -2.81 6.14 9.25
CA ASN A 41 -1.95 5.13 8.62
C ASN A 41 -2.70 4.32 7.53
N GLY A 42 -3.98 4.01 7.76
CA GLY A 42 -4.82 3.35 6.75
C GLY A 42 -4.96 4.19 5.49
N MET A 43 -5.19 5.49 5.63
CA MET A 43 -5.31 6.44 4.52
C MET A 43 -4.02 6.52 3.68
N ILE A 44 -2.86 6.57 4.34
CA ILE A 44 -1.57 6.56 3.65
C ILE A 44 -1.36 5.25 2.87
N ARG A 45 -1.69 4.11 3.46
CA ARG A 45 -1.61 2.81 2.77
C ARG A 45 -2.56 2.73 1.58
N LEU A 46 -3.78 3.24 1.74
CA LEU A 46 -4.76 3.29 0.67
C LEU A 46 -4.27 4.14 -0.50
N GLN A 47 -3.74 5.35 -0.24
CA GLN A 47 -3.18 6.21 -1.28
C GLN A 47 -2.06 5.51 -2.05
N LYS A 48 -1.16 4.78 -1.36
CA LYS A 48 -0.10 3.99 -1.99
C LYS A 48 -0.67 2.84 -2.83
N SER A 49 -1.70 2.14 -2.34
CA SER A 49 -2.37 1.07 -3.07
C SER A 49 -3.08 1.60 -4.32
N GLN A 50 -3.78 2.72 -4.22
CA GLN A 50 -4.42 3.36 -5.36
C GLN A 50 -3.40 3.85 -6.39
N ALA A 51 -2.27 4.39 -5.95
CA ALA A 51 -1.18 4.76 -6.84
C ALA A 51 -0.59 3.54 -7.56
N ALA A 52 -0.39 2.43 -6.86
CA ALA A 52 0.04 1.17 -7.47
C ALA A 52 -1.00 0.65 -8.48
N GLY A 53 -2.29 0.76 -8.17
CA GLY A 53 -3.37 0.41 -9.09
C GLY A 53 -3.41 1.25 -10.35
N SER A 54 -3.07 2.53 -10.24
CA SER A 54 -3.14 3.47 -11.38
C SER A 54 -1.86 3.51 -12.22
N TYR A 55 -0.71 3.39 -11.59
CA TYR A 55 0.60 3.63 -12.23
C TYR A 55 1.52 2.40 -12.25
N GLY A 56 1.09 1.29 -11.65
CA GLY A 56 1.94 0.15 -11.36
C GLY A 56 2.79 0.36 -10.10
N SER A 57 3.34 -0.73 -9.56
CA SER A 57 4.12 -0.69 -8.32
C SER A 57 5.64 -0.79 -8.54
N ASN A 58 6.10 -0.84 -9.78
CA ASN A 58 7.52 -0.82 -10.11
C ASN A 58 8.13 0.57 -9.88
N TYR A 59 9.39 0.61 -9.46
CA TYR A 59 10.14 1.85 -9.30
C TYR A 59 10.72 2.34 -10.61
N GLY A 60 11.06 1.42 -11.48
CA GLY A 60 11.57 1.71 -12.81
C GLY A 60 11.44 0.52 -13.76
N LEU A 61 11.82 0.76 -14.98
CA LEU A 61 11.81 -0.17 -16.08
C LEU A 61 13.08 0.03 -16.92
N PHE A 62 13.83 -1.02 -17.12
CA PHE A 62 14.91 -1.08 -18.11
C PHE A 62 14.38 -1.71 -19.40
N VAL A 63 14.37 -0.95 -20.48
CA VAL A 63 13.80 -1.34 -21.77
C VAL A 63 14.87 -2.02 -22.61
N ALA A 64 14.50 -3.12 -23.26
CA ALA A 64 15.32 -3.83 -24.24
C ALA A 64 16.72 -4.23 -23.72
N ALA A 65 16.81 -4.64 -22.46
CA ALA A 65 18.04 -5.18 -21.89
C ALA A 65 18.36 -6.57 -22.46
N ASP A 66 19.62 -6.84 -22.75
CA ASP A 66 20.06 -8.16 -23.17
C ASP A 66 20.21 -9.15 -22.00
N GLY A 67 20.49 -10.44 -22.31
CA GLY A 67 20.62 -11.48 -21.29
C GLY A 67 21.81 -11.29 -20.37
N THR A 68 22.86 -10.54 -20.75
CA THR A 68 24.00 -10.22 -19.89
C THR A 68 23.61 -9.13 -18.90
N GLN A 69 22.97 -8.09 -19.38
CA GLN A 69 22.46 -6.99 -18.59
C GLN A 69 21.43 -7.48 -17.56
N LEU A 70 20.51 -8.37 -17.96
CA LEU A 70 19.56 -8.99 -17.04
C LEU A 70 20.28 -9.69 -15.88
N LYS A 71 21.30 -10.51 -16.15
CA LYS A 71 22.08 -11.18 -15.10
C LYS A 71 22.81 -10.22 -14.17
N GLU A 72 23.28 -9.08 -14.67
CA GLU A 72 23.90 -8.04 -13.84
C GLU A 72 22.86 -7.33 -12.96
N VAL A 73 21.65 -7.07 -13.48
CA VAL A 73 20.54 -6.52 -12.69
C VAL A 73 20.11 -7.48 -11.57
N GLU A 74 20.00 -8.78 -11.85
CA GLU A 74 19.64 -9.81 -10.86
C GLU A 74 20.62 -9.91 -9.68
N ARG A 75 21.87 -9.53 -9.89
CA ARG A 75 22.93 -9.57 -8.85
C ARG A 75 22.95 -8.36 -7.93
N ARG A 76 22.15 -7.33 -8.24
CA ARG A 76 22.17 -6.09 -7.48
C ARG A 76 21.41 -6.20 -6.16
N ALA A 77 22.13 -5.93 -5.07
CA ALA A 77 21.54 -5.93 -3.72
C ALA A 77 20.56 -4.77 -3.49
N GLU A 78 20.68 -3.71 -4.27
CA GLU A 78 19.80 -2.54 -4.24
C GLU A 78 18.41 -2.83 -4.83
N ILE A 79 18.27 -3.92 -5.61
CA ILE A 79 17.02 -4.35 -6.23
C ILE A 79 16.40 -5.45 -5.37
N SER A 80 15.09 -5.35 -5.08
CA SER A 80 14.37 -6.35 -4.29
C SER A 80 13.55 -7.31 -5.15
N ASP A 81 12.72 -6.78 -6.03
CA ASP A 81 11.86 -7.58 -6.90
C ASP A 81 12.21 -7.28 -8.35
N ILE A 82 12.33 -8.32 -9.15
CA ILE A 82 12.59 -8.25 -10.59
C ILE A 82 11.50 -9.01 -11.30
N GLY A 83 10.89 -8.36 -12.26
CA GLY A 83 9.92 -8.97 -13.16
C GLY A 83 10.30 -8.75 -14.61
N ILE A 84 10.06 -9.74 -15.45
CA ILE A 84 10.47 -9.76 -16.84
C ILE A 84 9.24 -9.73 -17.74
N MET A 85 9.24 -8.79 -18.70
CA MET A 85 8.30 -8.74 -19.78
C MET A 85 9.06 -8.75 -21.12
N CYS A 86 8.61 -9.58 -22.06
CA CYS A 86 9.14 -9.59 -23.42
C CYS A 86 8.06 -9.09 -24.39
N THR A 87 8.48 -8.33 -25.40
CA THR A 87 7.61 -7.99 -26.51
C THR A 87 7.71 -9.10 -27.55
N GLU A 88 6.61 -9.79 -27.80
CA GLU A 88 6.60 -10.97 -28.65
C GLU A 88 6.55 -10.67 -30.14
N GLY A 89 6.02 -9.51 -30.50
CA GLY A 89 5.86 -9.07 -31.87
C GLY A 89 4.59 -8.26 -32.05
N ILE A 90 4.03 -8.33 -33.27
CA ILE A 90 2.88 -7.51 -33.66
C ILE A 90 1.78 -8.42 -34.23
N LEU A 91 0.57 -8.27 -33.71
CA LEU A 91 -0.64 -8.91 -34.24
C LEU A 91 -1.34 -7.95 -35.20
N LYS A 92 -1.80 -8.45 -36.35
CA LYS A 92 -2.56 -7.66 -37.32
C LYS A 92 -3.91 -7.26 -36.73
N GLY A 93 -4.25 -6.00 -36.85
CA GLY A 93 -5.41 -5.40 -36.22
C GLY A 93 -5.17 -4.93 -34.75
N ASN A 94 -3.93 -5.06 -34.27
CA ASN A 94 -3.46 -4.55 -32.98
C ASN A 94 -2.04 -3.94 -33.08
N GLU A 95 -1.75 -3.25 -34.18
CA GLU A 95 -0.41 -2.71 -34.45
C GLU A 95 0.05 -1.66 -33.46
N ASN A 96 -0.89 -0.97 -32.81
CA ASN A 96 -0.62 0.02 -31.74
C ASN A 96 -0.72 -0.57 -30.35
N GLY A 97 -1.12 -1.85 -30.23
CA GLY A 97 -1.23 -2.56 -28.94
C GLY A 97 -0.01 -3.38 -28.58
N GLY A 98 -0.03 -3.98 -27.41
CA GLY A 98 1.03 -4.85 -26.91
C GLY A 98 0.71 -6.32 -27.13
N PHE A 99 1.63 -7.08 -27.78
CA PHE A 99 1.65 -8.52 -27.68
C PHE A 99 2.90 -8.90 -26.87
N VAL A 100 2.68 -9.34 -25.63
CA VAL A 100 3.74 -9.45 -24.63
C VAL A 100 3.63 -10.75 -23.82
N SER A 101 4.76 -11.27 -23.39
CA SER A 101 4.79 -12.22 -22.28
C SER A 101 5.26 -11.51 -21.02
N ALA A 102 4.67 -11.84 -19.88
CA ALA A 102 5.00 -11.24 -18.59
C ALA A 102 5.03 -12.32 -17.51
N ASP A 103 6.08 -12.34 -16.71
CA ASP A 103 6.15 -13.21 -15.55
C ASP A 103 5.18 -12.80 -14.44
N GLU A 104 5.04 -13.63 -13.41
CA GLU A 104 4.13 -13.38 -12.30
C GLU A 104 4.50 -12.09 -11.54
N THR A 105 5.79 -11.75 -11.48
CA THR A 105 6.27 -10.55 -10.76
C THR A 105 5.85 -9.28 -11.50
N VAL A 106 6.04 -9.24 -12.83
CA VAL A 106 5.55 -8.11 -13.64
C VAL A 106 4.04 -7.96 -13.52
N ARG A 107 3.28 -9.05 -13.66
CA ARG A 107 1.82 -8.99 -13.56
C ARG A 107 1.34 -8.41 -12.24
N LYS A 108 2.08 -8.62 -11.14
CA LYS A 108 1.79 -7.99 -9.84
C LYS A 108 2.23 -6.52 -9.77
N MET A 109 3.19 -6.11 -10.60
CA MET A 109 3.69 -4.73 -10.67
C MET A 109 2.92 -3.84 -11.63
N LEU A 110 2.24 -4.43 -12.62
CA LEU A 110 1.43 -3.68 -13.58
C LEU A 110 0.27 -2.95 -12.89
N PRO A 111 -0.19 -1.83 -13.46
CA PRO A 111 -1.42 -1.19 -12.99
C PRO A 111 -2.57 -2.21 -12.95
N TYR A 112 -3.44 -2.11 -11.94
CA TYR A 112 -4.67 -2.90 -11.89
C TYR A 112 -5.72 -2.40 -12.88
N ASN A 113 -5.28 -1.89 -14.03
CA ASN A 113 -6.16 -1.63 -15.15
C ASN A 113 -6.79 -2.96 -15.57
N GLN A 114 -8.06 -2.90 -15.89
CA GLN A 114 -8.85 -4.08 -16.21
C GLN A 114 -8.19 -4.92 -17.33
N GLU A 115 -7.54 -4.26 -18.29
CA GLU A 115 -6.87 -4.89 -19.43
C GLU A 115 -5.67 -5.80 -19.13
N TYR A 116 -5.12 -5.75 -17.91
CA TYR A 116 -4.05 -6.64 -17.45
C TYR A 116 -4.55 -7.77 -16.56
N VAL A 117 -5.82 -7.75 -16.19
CA VAL A 117 -6.39 -8.65 -15.20
C VAL A 117 -7.22 -9.74 -15.85
N LEU A 118 -7.01 -10.99 -15.45
CA LEU A 118 -7.83 -12.12 -15.90
C LEU A 118 -9.25 -12.02 -15.34
N LYS A 119 -10.22 -12.16 -16.25
CA LYS A 119 -11.62 -12.36 -15.94
C LYS A 119 -11.98 -13.83 -15.86
N GLU A 120 -11.43 -14.65 -16.77
CA GLU A 120 -11.68 -16.08 -16.92
C GLU A 120 -10.40 -16.80 -17.36
N GLY A 121 -10.19 -18.05 -16.95
CA GLY A 121 -9.07 -18.87 -17.38
C GLY A 121 -7.75 -18.62 -16.67
N THR A 122 -6.65 -18.77 -17.40
CA THR A 122 -5.27 -18.60 -16.91
C THR A 122 -4.45 -17.75 -17.85
N TYR A 123 -3.36 -17.15 -17.36
CA TYR A 123 -2.37 -16.55 -18.25
C TYR A 123 -1.69 -17.62 -19.09
N PRO A 124 -1.24 -17.29 -20.33
CA PRO A 124 -0.56 -18.23 -21.20
C PRO A 124 0.73 -18.76 -20.58
N GLU A 125 0.87 -20.09 -20.58
CA GLU A 125 2.08 -20.79 -20.15
C GLU A 125 2.77 -21.50 -21.31
N LYS A 126 1.99 -22.09 -22.23
CA LYS A 126 2.52 -22.82 -23.39
C LYS A 126 2.66 -21.94 -24.61
N ALA A 127 3.56 -22.34 -25.52
CA ALA A 127 3.96 -21.54 -26.68
C ALA A 127 2.80 -21.07 -27.59
N GLN A 128 1.69 -21.77 -27.64
CA GLN A 128 0.54 -21.43 -28.51
C GLN A 128 -0.67 -21.02 -27.70
N GLU A 129 -0.48 -20.56 -26.48
CA GLU A 129 -1.56 -20.01 -25.66
C GLU A 129 -1.59 -18.48 -25.75
N ILE A 130 -2.80 -17.92 -25.69
CA ILE A 130 -3.04 -16.48 -25.74
C ILE A 130 -4.12 -16.08 -24.73
N ALA A 131 -3.96 -14.89 -24.12
CA ALA A 131 -5.00 -14.28 -23.30
C ALA A 131 -5.20 -12.82 -23.70
N ALA A 132 -6.43 -12.41 -23.94
CA ALA A 132 -6.78 -11.04 -24.30
C ALA A 132 -8.22 -10.69 -23.88
N GLY A 133 -8.57 -9.42 -23.93
CA GLY A 133 -9.94 -8.97 -23.73
C GLY A 133 -10.87 -9.39 -24.88
N ARG A 134 -12.16 -9.46 -24.63
CA ARG A 134 -13.15 -9.79 -25.70
C ARG A 134 -13.16 -8.76 -26.80
N ALA A 135 -12.96 -7.49 -26.47
CA ALA A 135 -12.88 -6.40 -27.44
C ALA A 135 -11.76 -6.61 -28.47
N PHE A 136 -10.60 -7.20 -28.05
CA PHE A 136 -9.55 -7.57 -28.99
C PHE A 136 -10.03 -8.66 -29.96
N PHE A 137 -10.62 -9.75 -29.45
CA PHE A 137 -11.09 -10.86 -30.27
C PHE A 137 -12.17 -10.39 -31.30
N ASP A 138 -13.09 -9.54 -30.83
CA ASP A 138 -14.12 -8.93 -31.70
C ASP A 138 -13.49 -8.08 -32.81
N ALA A 139 -12.46 -7.29 -32.48
CA ALA A 139 -11.76 -6.44 -33.44
C ALA A 139 -11.03 -7.24 -34.55
N VAL A 140 -10.53 -8.44 -34.19
CA VAL A 140 -9.88 -9.34 -35.19
C VAL A 140 -10.84 -10.36 -35.80
N GLY A 141 -12.15 -10.22 -35.59
CA GLY A 141 -13.20 -10.97 -36.25
C GLY A 141 -13.67 -12.25 -35.56
N TYR A 142 -13.31 -12.45 -34.30
CA TYR A 142 -13.76 -13.60 -33.49
C TYR A 142 -14.78 -13.14 -32.44
N HIS A 143 -16.03 -13.56 -32.59
CA HIS A 143 -17.12 -13.23 -31.68
C HIS A 143 -17.40 -14.36 -30.70
N ASP A 144 -17.82 -14.02 -29.46
CA ASP A 144 -18.20 -14.99 -28.42
C ASP A 144 -17.10 -16.01 -28.02
N VAL A 145 -15.83 -15.61 -28.11
CA VAL A 145 -14.67 -16.46 -27.79
C VAL A 145 -14.70 -16.88 -26.34
N LYS A 146 -14.38 -18.17 -26.13
CA LYS A 146 -14.30 -18.81 -24.81
C LYS A 146 -12.91 -19.39 -24.54
N VAL A 147 -12.60 -19.58 -23.29
CA VAL A 147 -11.38 -20.30 -22.88
C VAL A 147 -11.41 -21.71 -23.46
N GLY A 148 -10.34 -22.10 -24.13
CA GLY A 148 -10.19 -23.38 -24.83
C GLY A 148 -10.46 -23.30 -26.34
N ASP A 149 -11.00 -22.19 -26.85
CA ASP A 149 -11.20 -22.03 -28.30
C ASP A 149 -9.87 -21.81 -29.00
N THR A 150 -9.83 -22.17 -30.26
CA THR A 150 -8.68 -21.95 -31.16
C THR A 150 -8.95 -20.78 -32.07
N VAL A 151 -8.00 -19.85 -32.18
CA VAL A 151 -8.04 -18.68 -33.06
C VAL A 151 -6.79 -18.62 -33.94
N THR A 152 -6.94 -18.24 -35.18
CA THR A 152 -5.81 -18.04 -36.09
C THR A 152 -5.58 -16.54 -36.22
N LEU A 153 -4.43 -16.05 -35.77
CA LEU A 153 -4.08 -14.63 -35.83
C LEU A 153 -2.91 -14.43 -36.79
N GLU A 154 -2.94 -13.33 -37.54
CA GLU A 154 -1.82 -12.93 -38.36
C GLU A 154 -0.77 -12.20 -37.50
N TYR A 155 0.40 -12.82 -37.40
CA TYR A 155 1.52 -12.42 -36.54
C TYR A 155 2.74 -12.06 -37.39
N ARG A 156 3.51 -11.08 -36.95
CA ARG A 156 4.87 -10.80 -37.40
C ARG A 156 5.83 -10.53 -36.24
N SER A 157 7.07 -10.97 -36.34
CA SER A 157 8.08 -10.82 -35.30
C SER A 157 8.63 -9.38 -35.16
N GLY A 158 8.48 -8.55 -36.17
CA GLY A 158 8.95 -7.16 -36.18
C GLY A 158 8.40 -6.35 -37.32
N MET A 159 8.71 -5.06 -37.37
CA MET A 159 8.18 -4.09 -38.34
C MET A 159 8.48 -4.46 -39.79
N GLN A 160 9.62 -5.13 -40.03
CA GLN A 160 10.09 -5.49 -41.43
C GLN A 160 9.69 -6.90 -41.82
N SER A 161 9.10 -7.69 -40.93
CA SER A 161 8.68 -9.07 -41.22
C SER A 161 7.28 -9.07 -41.87
N GLU A 162 7.03 -10.06 -42.72
CA GLU A 162 5.69 -10.29 -43.25
C GLU A 162 4.78 -10.95 -42.23
N TYR A 163 3.49 -10.70 -42.34
CA TYR A 163 2.51 -11.38 -41.50
C TYR A 163 2.35 -12.85 -41.95
N ALA A 164 2.32 -13.74 -40.97
CA ALA A 164 2.05 -15.15 -41.16
C ALA A 164 0.94 -15.60 -40.18
N PRO A 165 0.07 -16.51 -40.58
CA PRO A 165 -0.97 -17.03 -39.73
C PRO A 165 -0.34 -17.93 -38.64
N VAL A 166 -0.75 -17.71 -37.40
CA VAL A 166 -0.37 -18.53 -36.23
C VAL A 166 -1.64 -18.92 -35.49
N GLU A 167 -1.73 -20.20 -35.16
CA GLU A 167 -2.83 -20.75 -34.42
C GLU A 167 -2.56 -20.67 -32.94
N PHE A 168 -3.51 -20.11 -32.18
CA PHE A 168 -3.41 -19.95 -30.71
C PHE A 168 -4.63 -20.59 -30.04
N THR A 169 -4.42 -21.18 -28.89
CA THR A 169 -5.49 -21.60 -27.97
C THR A 169 -5.72 -20.48 -26.96
N VAL A 170 -6.96 -20.08 -26.78
CA VAL A 170 -7.33 -19.05 -25.81
C VAL A 170 -7.26 -19.64 -24.40
N SER A 171 -6.25 -19.27 -23.64
CA SER A 171 -6.05 -19.75 -22.26
C SER A 171 -6.78 -18.89 -21.24
N GLY A 172 -7.04 -17.62 -21.56
CA GLY A 172 -7.69 -16.68 -20.66
C GLY A 172 -8.37 -15.53 -21.37
N ILE A 173 -9.37 -14.98 -20.70
CA ILE A 173 -10.06 -13.76 -21.10
C ILE A 173 -9.73 -12.68 -20.08
N LEU A 174 -9.23 -11.55 -20.53
CA LEU A 174 -8.94 -10.37 -19.72
C LEU A 174 -10.20 -9.50 -19.59
N TYR A 175 -10.21 -8.60 -18.63
CA TYR A 175 -11.19 -7.52 -18.62
C TYR A 175 -10.90 -6.57 -19.78
N ASP A 176 -11.95 -6.04 -20.38
CA ASP A 176 -11.82 -5.01 -21.40
C ASP A 176 -11.57 -3.65 -20.74
N ARG A 177 -10.86 -2.78 -21.44
CA ARG A 177 -10.64 -1.40 -21.03
C ARG A 177 -11.94 -0.62 -21.18
N ASP A 178 -12.21 0.34 -20.30
CA ASP A 178 -13.37 1.22 -20.42
C ASP A 178 -13.39 1.97 -21.76
N GLU A 179 -14.58 2.15 -22.35
CA GLU A 179 -14.88 2.59 -23.75
C GLU A 179 -14.28 3.95 -24.20
N TYR A 180 -13.50 4.65 -23.39
CA TYR A 180 -13.03 6.01 -23.69
C TYR A 180 -11.65 6.12 -24.38
N THR A 181 -11.09 5.06 -24.89
CA THR A 181 -9.83 5.12 -25.64
C THR A 181 -10.05 5.29 -27.15
N ILE A 182 -9.52 6.40 -27.67
CA ILE A 182 -9.70 6.88 -29.04
C ILE A 182 -9.02 5.99 -30.10
N GLU A 183 -8.13 5.08 -29.72
CA GLU A 183 -7.45 4.14 -30.65
C GLU A 183 -7.55 2.71 -30.12
N ALA A 184 -7.90 1.79 -31.03
CA ALA A 184 -7.92 0.35 -30.77
C ALA A 184 -6.50 -0.16 -30.49
N SER A 185 -6.14 -0.13 -29.20
CA SER A 185 -4.85 -0.60 -28.70
C SER A 185 -5.14 -1.58 -27.57
N TYR A 186 -4.95 -2.86 -27.84
CA TYR A 186 -5.27 -3.93 -26.90
C TYR A 186 -4.00 -4.53 -26.30
N VAL A 187 -4.07 -4.93 -25.03
CA VAL A 187 -3.04 -5.76 -24.40
C VAL A 187 -3.39 -7.22 -24.65
N VAL A 188 -2.43 -7.93 -25.21
CA VAL A 188 -2.53 -9.35 -25.50
C VAL A 188 -1.35 -10.05 -24.84
N PHE A 189 -1.63 -11.03 -23.99
CA PHE A 189 -0.59 -11.86 -23.39
C PHE A 189 -0.36 -13.11 -24.23
N GLY A 190 0.90 -13.34 -24.58
CA GLY A 190 1.43 -14.62 -25.02
C GLY A 190 2.25 -15.27 -23.90
N SER A 191 2.95 -16.34 -24.22
CA SER A 191 3.77 -17.07 -23.27
C SER A 191 5.27 -16.81 -23.50
N GLN A 192 6.06 -16.91 -22.42
CA GLN A 192 7.52 -16.85 -22.52
C GLN A 192 8.09 -17.94 -23.47
N ASP A 193 7.41 -19.08 -23.55
CA ASP A 193 7.82 -20.17 -24.46
C ASP A 193 7.65 -19.78 -25.92
N PHE A 194 6.55 -19.06 -26.28
CA PHE A 194 6.36 -18.54 -27.62
C PHE A 194 7.49 -17.59 -28.03
N TYR A 195 7.90 -16.69 -27.14
CA TYR A 195 9.01 -15.78 -27.37
C TYR A 195 10.33 -16.55 -27.54
N ASN A 196 10.61 -17.51 -26.65
CA ASN A 196 11.86 -18.27 -26.66
C ASN A 196 12.03 -19.16 -27.89
N GLU A 197 10.94 -19.68 -28.47
CA GLU A 197 10.98 -20.48 -29.69
C GLU A 197 11.30 -19.66 -30.96
N ARG A 198 10.97 -18.35 -30.95
CA ARG A 198 11.06 -17.49 -32.16
C ARG A 198 12.26 -16.56 -32.14
N VAL A 199 12.80 -16.26 -30.95
CA VAL A 199 13.94 -15.35 -30.82
C VAL A 199 15.14 -16.13 -30.32
N ALA A 200 16.23 -16.11 -31.09
CA ALA A 200 17.47 -16.74 -30.72
C ALA A 200 18.01 -16.16 -29.40
N GLU A 201 18.62 -16.98 -28.55
CA GLU A 201 19.04 -16.59 -27.19
C GLU A 201 19.90 -15.30 -27.18
N GLY A 202 20.78 -15.13 -28.17
CA GLY A 202 21.65 -13.95 -28.29
C GLY A 202 20.93 -12.66 -28.72
N ASP A 203 19.73 -12.77 -29.28
CA ASP A 203 18.94 -11.63 -29.79
C ASP A 203 17.78 -11.26 -28.85
N ARG A 204 17.61 -12.01 -27.75
CA ARG A 204 16.54 -11.78 -26.80
C ARG A 204 16.70 -10.46 -26.08
N GLN A 205 15.60 -9.71 -25.99
CA GLN A 205 15.52 -8.45 -25.27
C GLN A 205 14.45 -8.54 -24.21
N TYR A 206 14.75 -8.00 -23.04
CA TYR A 206 13.93 -8.05 -21.85
C TYR A 206 13.58 -6.64 -21.40
N ASN A 207 12.32 -6.42 -21.08
CA ASN A 207 11.87 -5.25 -20.35
C ASN A 207 11.87 -5.65 -18.86
N ILE A 208 12.78 -5.07 -18.07
CA ILE A 208 13.00 -5.45 -16.69
C ILE A 208 12.31 -4.46 -15.78
N TYR A 209 11.20 -4.86 -15.19
CA TYR A 209 10.50 -4.12 -14.15
C TYR A 209 11.13 -4.43 -12.80
N PHE A 210 11.32 -3.43 -11.97
CA PHE A 210 11.96 -3.66 -10.69
C PHE A 210 11.45 -2.73 -9.57
N THR A 211 11.63 -3.19 -8.32
CA THR A 211 11.53 -2.37 -7.12
C THR A 211 12.89 -2.27 -6.45
N LEU A 212 13.10 -1.24 -5.63
CA LEU A 212 14.34 -1.08 -4.86
C LEU A 212 14.17 -1.61 -3.44
N SER A 213 15.22 -2.21 -2.92
CA SER A 213 15.29 -2.69 -1.54
C SER A 213 15.54 -1.54 -0.56
N ASP A 214 15.27 -1.77 0.73
CA ASP A 214 15.55 -0.82 1.79
C ASP A 214 17.05 -0.45 1.87
N SER A 215 17.94 -1.36 1.41
CA SER A 215 19.39 -1.13 1.37
C SER A 215 19.80 -0.02 0.40
N ALA A 216 18.99 0.27 -0.61
CA ALA A 216 19.23 1.36 -1.54
C ALA A 216 19.04 2.74 -0.91
N ASN A 217 18.41 2.82 0.26
CA ASN A 217 18.19 4.05 1.04
C ASN A 217 17.71 5.24 0.20
N VAL A 218 16.65 5.00 -0.60
CA VAL A 218 16.12 5.98 -1.54
C VAL A 218 15.06 6.88 -0.92
N SER A 219 15.03 8.09 -1.42
CA SER A 219 14.02 9.11 -1.17
C SER A 219 13.65 9.75 -2.51
N MET A 220 12.61 10.58 -2.54
CA MET A 220 12.22 11.28 -3.76
C MET A 220 13.35 12.12 -4.38
N ASN A 221 14.30 12.61 -3.56
CA ASN A 221 15.40 13.47 -4.03
C ASN A 221 16.55 12.69 -4.69
N ASN A 222 16.70 11.40 -4.40
CA ASN A 222 17.86 10.62 -4.88
C ASN A 222 17.48 9.34 -5.64
N VAL A 223 16.20 8.96 -5.72
CA VAL A 223 15.78 7.71 -6.37
C VAL A 223 16.16 7.68 -7.85
N ALA A 224 15.96 8.79 -8.59
CA ALA A 224 16.31 8.86 -10.00
C ALA A 224 17.82 8.75 -10.25
N PRO A 225 18.71 9.49 -9.54
CA PRO A 225 20.17 9.24 -9.58
C PRO A 225 20.55 7.80 -9.29
N VAL A 226 19.99 7.17 -8.24
CA VAL A 226 20.31 5.78 -7.87
C VAL A 226 19.92 4.80 -8.97
N ILE A 227 18.72 4.93 -9.55
CA ILE A 227 18.27 4.08 -10.67
C ILE A 227 19.21 4.23 -11.87
N LYS A 228 19.62 5.45 -12.19
CA LYS A 228 20.55 5.72 -13.29
C LYS A 228 21.95 5.14 -13.05
N GLU A 229 22.44 5.22 -11.82
CA GLU A 229 23.73 4.61 -11.42
C GLU A 229 23.67 3.08 -11.51
N ILE A 230 22.56 2.45 -11.11
CA ILE A 230 22.34 1.02 -11.29
C ILE A 230 22.37 0.67 -12.79
N ALA A 231 21.65 1.42 -13.63
CA ALA A 231 21.63 1.20 -15.07
C ALA A 231 23.02 1.28 -15.69
N ASP A 232 23.78 2.34 -15.39
CA ASP A 232 25.15 2.53 -15.90
C ASP A 232 26.06 1.37 -15.48
N SER A 233 25.95 0.91 -14.23
CA SER A 233 26.75 -0.19 -13.70
C SER A 233 26.39 -1.55 -14.30
N CYS A 234 25.17 -1.72 -14.83
CA CYS A 234 24.72 -2.90 -15.57
C CYS A 234 24.92 -2.77 -17.08
N GLY A 235 25.53 -1.68 -17.57
CA GLY A 235 25.76 -1.43 -18.99
C GLY A 235 24.49 -1.10 -19.76
N ILE A 236 23.46 -0.61 -19.08
CA ILE A 236 22.18 -0.21 -19.69
C ILE A 236 22.22 1.27 -20.06
N ASP A 237 21.91 1.57 -21.30
CA ASP A 237 21.90 2.94 -21.85
C ASP A 237 20.84 3.79 -21.13
N GLN A 238 21.15 5.02 -20.73
CA GLN A 238 20.23 5.94 -20.03
C GLN A 238 18.93 6.21 -20.80
N LYS A 239 18.94 6.13 -22.12
CA LYS A 239 17.73 6.26 -22.97
C LYS A 239 16.75 5.10 -22.79
N ASN A 240 17.24 3.95 -22.29
CA ASN A 240 16.47 2.74 -22.02
C ASN A 240 15.98 2.66 -20.56
N VAL A 241 16.19 3.71 -19.78
CA VAL A 241 15.76 3.81 -18.38
C VAL A 241 14.48 4.61 -18.29
N ILE A 242 13.41 3.97 -17.83
CA ILE A 242 12.15 4.63 -17.52
C ILE A 242 11.95 4.59 -16.02
N ILE A 243 11.69 5.73 -15.41
CA ILE A 243 11.43 5.86 -13.97
C ILE A 243 9.94 6.07 -13.78
N ASN A 244 9.33 5.36 -12.85
CA ASN A 244 7.92 5.49 -12.54
C ASN A 244 7.69 6.65 -11.56
N ASP A 245 7.95 7.87 -12.01
CA ASP A 245 7.88 9.08 -11.19
C ASP A 245 6.51 9.28 -10.53
N LEU A 246 5.44 8.92 -11.24
CA LEU A 246 4.08 9.06 -10.73
C LEU A 246 3.83 8.17 -9.50
N TYR A 247 4.25 6.91 -9.56
CA TYR A 247 4.15 6.01 -8.42
C TYR A 247 5.09 6.40 -7.28
N LEU A 248 6.35 6.72 -7.61
CA LEU A 248 7.37 7.10 -6.64
C LEU A 248 6.98 8.33 -5.82
N GLN A 249 6.29 9.28 -6.43
CA GLN A 249 5.75 10.46 -5.75
C GLN A 249 4.82 10.07 -4.58
N TRP A 250 3.97 9.06 -4.76
CA TRP A 250 3.07 8.59 -3.72
C TRP A 250 3.74 7.71 -2.65
N VAL A 251 4.78 6.98 -3.03
CA VAL A 251 5.43 6.01 -2.14
C VAL A 251 6.54 6.64 -1.32
N LEU A 252 7.38 7.49 -1.94
CA LEU A 252 8.56 8.08 -1.32
C LEU A 252 8.31 9.46 -0.73
N GLN A 253 7.29 10.19 -1.18
CA GLN A 253 6.91 11.43 -0.52
C GLN A 253 6.06 11.15 0.72
N PRO A 254 6.39 11.75 1.88
CA PRO A 254 5.50 11.73 3.02
C PRO A 254 4.18 12.44 2.68
N SER A 255 3.06 11.85 3.07
CA SER A 255 1.74 12.48 2.95
C SER A 255 1.61 13.63 3.98
N TYR A 256 2.32 14.74 3.77
CA TYR A 256 2.39 15.86 4.71
C TYR A 256 1.01 16.39 5.09
N GLU A 257 0.08 16.43 4.14
CA GLU A 257 -1.31 16.86 4.40
C GLU A 257 -2.01 15.92 5.39
N THR A 258 -1.96 14.61 5.16
CA THR A 258 -2.55 13.61 6.05
C THR A 258 -1.90 13.66 7.44
N ILE A 259 -0.57 13.76 7.50
CA ILE A 259 0.18 13.88 8.76
C ILE A 259 -0.20 15.15 9.50
N ALA A 260 -0.30 16.29 8.81
CA ALA A 260 -0.67 17.58 9.41
C ALA A 260 -2.10 17.55 9.95
N VAL A 261 -3.07 17.04 9.20
CA VAL A 261 -4.46 16.90 9.65
C VAL A 261 -4.55 15.99 10.88
N CYS A 262 -3.91 14.83 10.85
CA CYS A 262 -3.85 13.93 12.01
C CYS A 262 -3.18 14.60 13.21
N GLY A 263 -2.09 15.33 13.00
CA GLY A 263 -1.38 16.06 14.05
C GLY A 263 -2.24 17.13 14.72
N VAL A 264 -2.99 17.91 13.94
CA VAL A 264 -3.93 18.93 14.46
C VAL A 264 -5.05 18.28 15.25
N LEU A 265 -5.64 17.18 14.75
CA LEU A 265 -6.69 16.45 15.46
C LEU A 265 -6.19 15.85 16.78
N ILE A 266 -5.02 15.26 16.78
CA ILE A 266 -4.35 14.73 18.01
C ILE A 266 -4.16 15.86 19.02
N LEU A 267 -3.61 17.00 18.61
CA LEU A 267 -3.41 18.15 19.48
C LEU A 267 -4.73 18.65 20.06
N ALA A 268 -5.76 18.79 19.25
CA ALA A 268 -7.09 19.23 19.69
C ALA A 268 -7.68 18.28 20.74
N ILE A 269 -7.59 16.96 20.52
CA ILE A 269 -8.08 15.94 21.47
C ILE A 269 -7.30 16.01 22.80
N VAL A 270 -5.99 16.14 22.74
CA VAL A 270 -5.16 16.26 23.95
C VAL A 270 -5.54 17.50 24.74
N LEU A 271 -5.66 18.67 24.08
CA LEU A 271 -6.07 19.92 24.72
C LEU A 271 -7.47 19.81 25.35
N PHE A 272 -8.45 19.26 24.60
CA PHE A 272 -9.79 19.04 25.10
C PHE A 272 -9.79 18.11 26.32
N SER A 273 -9.04 17.03 26.28
CA SER A 273 -8.92 16.09 27.40
C SER A 273 -8.31 16.71 28.65
N VAL A 274 -7.30 17.57 28.48
CA VAL A 274 -6.70 18.32 29.60
C VAL A 274 -7.76 19.22 30.25
N VAL A 275 -8.56 19.94 29.46
CA VAL A 275 -9.62 20.81 29.95
C VAL A 275 -10.70 20.01 30.69
N VAL A 276 -11.13 18.88 30.15
CA VAL A 276 -12.15 18.00 30.78
C VAL A 276 -11.64 17.45 32.11
N ILE A 277 -10.42 16.89 32.14
CA ILE A 277 -9.81 16.37 33.35
C ILE A 277 -9.65 17.48 34.39
N TYR A 278 -9.18 18.66 33.98
CA TYR A 278 -9.05 19.82 34.86
C TYR A 278 -10.40 20.19 35.52
N ASN A 279 -11.47 20.28 34.72
CA ASN A 279 -12.82 20.59 35.21
C ASN A 279 -13.33 19.54 36.20
N ILE A 280 -13.12 18.24 35.93
CA ILE A 280 -13.49 17.15 36.86
C ILE A 280 -12.74 17.30 38.18
N PHE A 281 -11.45 17.64 38.15
CA PHE A 281 -10.66 17.90 39.33
C PHE A 281 -11.16 19.13 40.11
N GLN A 282 -11.55 20.21 39.40
CA GLN A 282 -11.99 21.46 40.01
C GLN A 282 -13.35 21.31 40.75
N VAL A 283 -14.30 20.58 40.14
CA VAL A 283 -15.58 20.26 40.80
C VAL A 283 -15.38 19.43 42.09
N GLY A 284 -14.37 18.52 42.09
CA GLY A 284 -14.04 17.71 43.27
C GLY A 284 -13.19 18.40 44.31
N ILE A 285 -12.69 19.63 44.06
CA ILE A 285 -11.65 20.25 44.90
C ILE A 285 -12.15 20.59 46.30
N THR A 286 -13.41 21.01 46.44
CA THR A 286 -14.01 21.40 47.73
C THR A 286 -14.03 20.24 48.71
N ASN A 287 -14.46 19.06 48.26
CA ASN A 287 -14.45 17.84 49.08
C ASN A 287 -13.02 17.38 49.39
N LYS A 288 -12.12 17.51 48.43
CA LYS A 288 -10.71 17.15 48.58
C LYS A 288 -9.94 18.09 49.54
N ILE A 289 -10.25 19.38 49.57
CA ILE A 289 -9.64 20.32 50.51
C ILE A 289 -9.92 19.87 51.96
N GLN A 290 -11.14 19.43 52.26
CA GLN A 290 -11.47 18.90 53.60
C GLN A 290 -10.73 17.60 53.93
N GLU A 291 -10.63 16.66 53.00
CA GLU A 291 -9.90 15.41 53.14
C GLU A 291 -8.38 15.66 53.29
N TYR A 292 -7.81 16.52 52.44
CA TYR A 292 -6.40 16.89 52.51
C TYR A 292 -6.08 17.74 53.74
N GLY A 293 -7.04 18.57 54.21
CA GLY A 293 -6.94 19.30 55.47
C GLY A 293 -6.77 18.35 56.64
N LYS A 294 -7.56 17.27 56.73
CA LYS A 294 -7.45 16.24 57.76
C LYS A 294 -6.08 15.54 57.74
N ILE A 295 -5.60 15.16 56.53
CA ILE A 295 -4.29 14.51 56.36
C ILE A 295 -3.15 15.46 56.73
N LYS A 296 -3.29 16.76 56.39
CA LYS A 296 -2.31 17.79 56.78
C LYS A 296 -2.30 18.08 58.28
N ALA A 297 -3.48 18.05 58.93
CA ALA A 297 -3.60 18.16 60.39
C ALA A 297 -2.93 16.99 61.13
N LEU A 298 -2.83 15.82 60.49
CA LEU A 298 -2.09 14.64 60.97
C LEU A 298 -0.58 14.72 60.66
N GLY A 299 -0.07 15.88 60.18
CA GLY A 299 1.37 16.12 60.00
C GLY A 299 1.92 15.81 58.59
N ALA A 300 1.09 15.60 57.60
CA ALA A 300 1.59 15.34 56.25
C ALA A 300 2.24 16.58 55.60
N THR A 301 3.42 16.39 54.99
CA THR A 301 4.17 17.45 54.31
C THR A 301 3.57 17.75 52.92
N LYS A 302 3.83 18.96 52.39
CA LYS A 302 3.43 19.35 51.00
C LYS A 302 3.93 18.35 49.96
N LYS A 303 5.13 17.79 50.15
CA LYS A 303 5.74 16.81 49.26
C LYS A 303 4.96 15.48 49.26
N GLN A 304 4.55 15.01 50.43
CA GLN A 304 3.73 13.80 50.57
C GLN A 304 2.34 13.98 49.97
N MET A 305 1.74 15.16 50.07
CA MET A 305 0.46 15.48 49.46
C MET A 305 0.54 15.46 47.91
N LYS A 306 1.60 16.07 47.35
CA LYS A 306 1.86 16.05 45.91
C LYS A 306 2.07 14.62 45.39
N GLN A 307 2.80 13.79 46.14
CA GLN A 307 2.98 12.38 45.81
C GLN A 307 1.68 11.57 45.90
N LEU A 308 0.78 11.89 46.82
CA LEU A 308 -0.52 11.24 46.93
C LEU A 308 -1.37 11.50 45.68
N ILE A 309 -1.52 12.77 45.27
CA ILE A 309 -2.28 13.15 44.06
C ILE A 309 -1.69 12.51 42.81
N PHE A 310 -0.37 12.52 42.65
CA PHE A 310 0.31 11.91 41.52
C PHE A 310 0.07 10.40 41.43
N ARG A 311 0.06 9.70 42.56
CA ARG A 311 -0.22 8.26 42.61
C ARG A 311 -1.67 7.91 42.35
N GLU A 312 -2.62 8.73 42.79
CA GLU A 312 -4.04 8.61 42.40
C GLU A 312 -4.16 8.68 40.87
N GLY A 313 -3.54 9.69 40.23
CA GLY A 313 -3.54 9.84 38.80
C GLY A 313 -2.92 8.64 38.04
N ILE A 314 -1.74 8.17 38.48
CA ILE A 314 -1.09 6.99 37.86
C ILE A 314 -1.96 5.75 37.98
N PHE A 315 -2.61 5.54 39.10
CA PHE A 315 -3.47 4.37 39.31
C PHE A 315 -4.66 4.37 38.34
N LEU A 316 -5.35 5.52 38.23
CA LEU A 316 -6.47 5.68 37.29
C LEU A 316 -6.02 5.50 35.83
N THR A 317 -4.87 6.07 35.49
CA THR A 317 -4.30 5.97 34.11
C THR A 317 -3.93 4.53 33.77
N PHE A 318 -3.34 3.79 34.70
CA PHE A 318 -2.90 2.41 34.50
C PHE A 318 -4.04 1.47 34.09
N PHE A 319 -5.25 1.67 34.60
CA PHE A 319 -6.42 0.89 34.22
C PHE A 319 -7.14 1.44 32.98
N SER A 320 -7.13 2.75 32.78
CA SER A 320 -7.88 3.39 31.71
C SER A 320 -7.21 3.26 30.34
N ILE A 321 -5.87 3.36 30.27
CA ILE A 321 -5.13 3.29 29.00
C ILE A 321 -5.32 1.93 28.31
N PRO A 322 -5.10 0.75 28.95
CA PRO A 322 -5.29 -0.52 28.27
C PRO A 322 -6.71 -0.72 27.74
N VAL A 323 -7.71 -0.26 28.47
CA VAL A 323 -9.12 -0.34 28.05
C VAL A 323 -9.36 0.56 26.84
N GLY A 324 -8.85 1.80 26.86
CA GLY A 324 -8.95 2.74 25.73
C GLY A 324 -8.23 2.23 24.48
N LEU A 325 -7.05 1.64 24.62
CA LEU A 325 -6.31 1.02 23.53
C LEU A 325 -7.09 -0.15 22.92
N LEU A 326 -7.65 -1.03 23.75
CA LEU A 326 -8.42 -2.19 23.29
C LEU A 326 -9.65 -1.75 22.49
N PHE A 327 -10.47 -0.87 23.05
CA PHE A 327 -11.67 -0.36 22.37
C PHE A 327 -11.33 0.47 21.12
N GLY A 328 -10.27 1.29 21.17
CA GLY A 328 -9.80 2.06 20.03
C GLY A 328 -9.41 1.16 18.87
N PHE A 329 -8.66 0.11 19.14
CA PHE A 329 -8.25 -0.87 18.11
C PHE A 329 -9.45 -1.64 17.53
N LEU A 330 -10.38 -2.10 18.38
CA LEU A 330 -11.58 -2.81 17.94
C LEU A 330 -12.46 -1.95 17.03
N ILE A 331 -12.72 -0.69 17.43
CA ILE A 331 -13.53 0.24 16.64
C ILE A 331 -12.84 0.57 15.33
N ALA A 332 -11.53 0.85 15.35
CA ALA A 332 -10.77 1.14 14.15
C ALA A 332 -10.79 -0.05 13.15
N LYS A 333 -10.62 -1.28 13.65
CA LYS A 333 -10.68 -2.49 12.83
C LYS A 333 -12.08 -2.73 12.24
N CYS A 334 -13.13 -2.61 13.05
CA CYS A 334 -14.51 -2.77 12.57
C CYS A 334 -14.89 -1.69 11.56
N GLY A 335 -14.51 -0.44 11.81
CA GLY A 335 -14.75 0.66 10.89
C GLY A 335 -14.04 0.50 9.56
N PHE A 336 -12.78 0.07 9.58
CA PHE A 336 -12.01 -0.19 8.37
C PHE A 336 -12.61 -1.34 7.55
N ASN A 337 -12.95 -2.46 8.18
CA ASN A 337 -13.58 -3.59 7.49
C ASN A 337 -14.93 -3.19 6.86
N TRP A 338 -15.73 -2.41 7.58
CA TRP A 338 -17.02 -1.92 7.07
C TRP A 338 -16.84 -1.02 5.83
N LEU A 339 -15.82 -0.15 5.80
CA LEU A 339 -15.50 0.71 4.66
C LEU A 339 -15.03 -0.10 3.44
N VAL A 340 -14.24 -1.15 3.67
CA VAL A 340 -13.77 -2.05 2.61
C VAL A 340 -14.94 -2.86 2.01
N GLU A 341 -15.84 -3.40 2.85
CA GLU A 341 -17.02 -4.16 2.39
C GLU A 341 -18.01 -3.32 1.58
N GLN A 342 -18.05 -2.00 1.78
CA GLN A 342 -18.89 -1.10 0.99
C GLN A 342 -18.31 -0.73 -0.39
N GLY A 343 -17.15 -1.28 -0.76
CA GLY A 343 -16.51 -1.03 -2.06
C GLY A 343 -15.99 0.41 -2.25
N ASN A 344 -16.00 1.23 -1.21
CA ASN A 344 -15.54 2.62 -1.28
C ASN A 344 -14.01 2.77 -1.19
N LEU A 345 -13.27 1.67 -1.06
CA LEU A 345 -11.82 1.68 -0.79
C LEU A 345 -11.03 0.61 -1.60
N VAL A 346 -11.63 0.01 -2.65
CA VAL A 346 -10.93 -0.92 -3.55
C VAL A 346 -11.06 -0.42 -4.98
#